data_2007d7701df869faf1805f2102570f40
#
_entry.id   2007d7701df869faf1805f2102570f40
#
_cell.length_a   1.000
_cell.length_b   1.000
_cell.length_c   1.000
_cell.angle_alpha   90.00
_cell.angle_beta   90.00
_cell.angle_gamma   90.00
#
_symmetry.space_group_name_H-M   'P 1'
#
loop_
_entity.id
_entity.type
_entity.pdbx_description
1 polymer ?
#
loop_
_entity_poly.entity_id
_entity_poly.type
_entity_poly.pdbx_seq_one_letter_code
_entity_poly.pdbx_strand_id
1 'polypeptide(L)'
;GKQSGEETTPEPEPEPSYNVPESIDVNEFREHSLASLLETAAEYPIKVNSAAGKSALIFELLSFYAKHGTTLEAEGILEQAKENYAMLRDPKRSFRTSPDDFYIGGNLLKQHGLGAGQRIRVKLRAPRDRDKYLSALEVLTVEGAPTEEFSAPKPFDQLTSLFPEDRFVLERPSAMAVRLIDIVAPLGKGQRGLIVAPPRGGKTILLKEIAKSIAANHPETKLIVLLLDERPEEVTDFEETVDAEVFSSTFDESSKRHA
;
A
#
# COMPACT_ATOMS: atom_id res chain seq x y z
N GLY A 1 29.11 -11.11 65.37
CA GLY A 1 28.92 -9.92 64.58
C GLY A 1 29.19 -10.25 63.13
N LYS A 2 28.15 -10.53 62.34
CA LYS A 2 28.22 -10.56 60.88
C LYS A 2 27.50 -9.29 60.42
N GLN A 3 28.25 -8.36 59.81
CA GLN A 3 27.72 -7.24 59.11
C GLN A 3 27.25 -7.73 57.73
N SER A 4 25.95 -7.65 57.47
CA SER A 4 25.34 -7.79 56.17
C SER A 4 25.58 -6.47 55.41
N GLY A 5 26.46 -6.50 54.37
CA GLY A 5 26.56 -5.43 53.43
C GLY A 5 25.31 -5.42 52.51
N GLU A 6 24.56 -4.36 52.56
CA GLU A 6 23.54 -4.05 51.57
C GLU A 6 24.27 -3.69 50.23
N GLU A 7 24.15 -4.57 49.23
CA GLU A 7 24.45 -4.24 47.87
C GLU A 7 23.38 -3.29 47.35
N THR A 8 23.66 -2.01 47.32
CA THR A 8 22.89 -1.02 46.58
C THR A 8 23.04 -1.30 45.08
N THR A 9 21.99 -1.84 44.49
CA THR A 9 21.82 -1.88 43.03
C THR A 9 21.90 -0.44 42.51
N PRO A 10 22.78 -0.11 41.56
CA PRO A 10 22.81 1.25 41.00
C PRO A 10 21.47 1.54 40.31
N GLU A 11 20.85 2.69 40.61
CA GLU A 11 19.73 3.24 39.88
C GLU A 11 20.13 3.35 38.41
N PRO A 12 19.25 2.95 37.45
CA PRO A 12 19.54 3.12 36.02
C PRO A 12 19.74 4.60 35.75
N GLU A 13 20.84 4.94 35.10
CA GLU A 13 21.11 6.30 34.64
C GLU A 13 19.92 6.75 33.75
N PRO A 14 19.46 8.01 33.88
CA PRO A 14 18.37 8.50 33.06
C PRO A 14 18.77 8.42 31.58
N GLU A 15 17.95 7.74 30.77
CA GLU A 15 18.16 7.67 29.34
C GLU A 15 18.24 9.08 28.75
N PRO A 16 19.17 9.38 27.85
CA PRO A 16 19.31 10.69 27.24
C PRO A 16 18.00 11.07 26.54
N SER A 17 17.43 12.21 26.90
CA SER A 17 16.25 12.76 26.25
C SER A 17 16.63 13.33 24.89
N TYR A 18 16.11 12.73 23.81
CA TYR A 18 16.28 13.22 22.45
C TYR A 18 15.09 14.11 22.07
N ASN A 19 15.36 15.16 21.30
CA ASN A 19 14.30 15.98 20.71
C ASN A 19 13.75 15.25 19.50
N VAL A 20 12.66 14.47 19.68
CA VAL A 20 12.00 13.71 18.62
C VAL A 20 10.64 14.33 18.30
N PRO A 21 10.13 14.20 17.07
CA PRO A 21 8.79 14.66 16.71
C PRO A 21 7.71 14.00 17.59
N GLU A 22 6.64 14.71 17.89
CA GLU A 22 5.50 14.17 18.66
C GLU A 22 4.76 13.08 17.87
N SER A 23 4.58 13.30 16.56
CA SER A 23 3.92 12.35 15.65
C SER A 23 4.56 12.37 14.27
N ILE A 24 4.53 11.24 13.57
CA ILE A 24 5.00 11.09 12.19
C ILE A 24 3.97 10.31 11.38
N ASP A 25 3.55 10.86 10.24
CA ASP A 25 2.92 10.10 9.18
C ASP A 25 4.01 9.38 8.38
N VAL A 26 4.03 8.06 8.49
CA VAL A 26 5.11 7.26 7.89
C VAL A 26 5.04 7.24 6.37
N ASN A 27 3.85 7.41 5.78
CA ASN A 27 3.70 7.47 4.33
C ASN A 27 4.39 8.72 3.76
N GLU A 28 4.21 9.87 4.41
CA GLU A 28 4.91 11.11 4.05
C GLU A 28 6.42 11.01 4.34
N PHE A 29 6.79 10.44 5.48
CA PHE A 29 8.19 10.26 5.86
C PHE A 29 8.98 9.42 4.85
N ARG A 30 8.35 8.43 4.23
CA ARG A 30 8.95 7.60 3.17
C ARG A 30 9.27 8.37 1.89
N GLU A 31 8.64 9.51 1.65
CA GLU A 31 8.85 10.33 0.45
C GLU A 31 10.13 11.15 0.53
N HIS A 32 10.72 11.35 1.72
CA HIS A 32 11.97 12.07 1.89
C HIS A 32 13.11 11.46 1.05
N SER A 33 14.01 12.31 0.55
CA SER A 33 15.18 11.87 -0.19
C SER A 33 16.16 11.10 0.72
N LEU A 34 16.98 10.23 0.14
CA LEU A 34 18.01 9.53 0.91
C LEU A 34 18.98 10.50 1.61
N ALA A 35 19.32 11.61 0.94
CA ALA A 35 20.21 12.64 1.51
C ALA A 35 19.58 13.26 2.77
N SER A 36 18.31 13.67 2.71
CA SER A 36 17.59 14.23 3.87
C SER A 36 17.49 13.23 5.03
N LEU A 37 17.22 11.95 4.73
CA LEU A 37 17.16 10.91 5.76
C LEU A 37 18.51 10.66 6.42
N LEU A 38 19.61 10.77 5.69
CA LEU A 38 20.98 10.64 6.24
C LEU A 38 21.34 11.84 7.13
N GLU A 39 20.95 13.07 6.73
CA GLU A 39 21.10 14.26 7.55
C GLU A 39 20.33 14.11 8.88
N THR A 40 19.07 13.70 8.79
CA THR A 40 18.27 13.42 9.99
C THR A 40 18.87 12.33 10.87
N ALA A 41 19.39 11.24 10.28
CA ALA A 41 20.00 10.16 11.03
C ALA A 41 21.30 10.58 11.75
N ALA A 42 22.02 11.58 11.23
CA ALA A 42 23.25 12.09 11.85
C ALA A 42 22.99 12.86 13.17
N GLU A 43 21.76 13.29 13.40
CA GLU A 43 21.36 13.97 14.66
C GLU A 43 21.15 12.99 15.82
N TYR A 44 21.05 11.68 15.53
CA TYR A 44 20.74 10.64 16.51
C TYR A 44 21.79 9.54 16.54
N PRO A 45 21.94 8.80 17.65
CA PRO A 45 22.92 7.72 17.80
C PRO A 45 22.46 6.44 17.04
N ILE A 46 22.12 6.59 15.77
CA ILE A 46 21.65 5.51 14.91
C ILE A 46 22.84 4.95 14.12
N LYS A 47 23.01 3.63 14.12
CA LYS A 47 24.05 2.97 13.32
C LYS A 47 23.58 2.90 11.85
N VAL A 48 23.96 3.89 11.05
CA VAL A 48 23.64 3.90 9.63
C VAL A 48 24.52 2.89 8.89
N ASN A 49 23.91 1.84 8.37
CA ASN A 49 24.56 0.96 7.42
C ASN A 49 24.34 1.50 5.99
N SER A 50 25.29 2.22 5.46
CA SER A 50 25.20 2.84 4.11
C SER A 50 24.99 1.81 2.97
N ALA A 51 25.28 0.53 3.20
CA ALA A 51 25.05 -0.55 2.24
C ALA A 51 23.61 -1.09 2.26
N ALA A 52 22.79 -0.78 3.27
CA ALA A 52 21.48 -1.40 3.49
C ALA A 52 20.32 -0.72 2.73
N GLY A 53 20.55 0.41 2.07
CA GLY A 53 19.57 1.11 1.25
C GLY A 53 18.57 1.98 2.05
N LYS A 54 17.74 2.75 1.32
CA LYS A 54 16.79 3.73 1.87
C LYS A 54 15.79 3.11 2.85
N SER A 55 15.21 1.96 2.51
CA SER A 55 14.19 1.31 3.36
C SER A 55 14.71 0.85 4.72
N ALA A 56 15.96 0.38 4.78
CA ALA A 56 16.58 0.01 6.05
C ALA A 56 16.84 1.24 6.93
N LEU A 57 17.28 2.35 6.34
CA LEU A 57 17.46 3.61 7.06
C LEU A 57 16.14 4.13 7.63
N ILE A 58 15.06 4.08 6.84
CA ILE A 58 13.70 4.43 7.30
C ILE A 58 13.30 3.55 8.49
N PHE A 59 13.50 2.25 8.40
CA PHE A 59 13.18 1.33 9.50
C PHE A 59 13.92 1.67 10.79
N GLU A 60 15.22 1.97 10.71
CA GLU A 60 16.05 2.35 11.86
C GLU A 60 15.60 3.68 12.48
N LEU A 61 15.34 4.71 11.65
CA LEU A 61 14.85 6.01 12.10
C LEU A 61 13.49 5.88 12.80
N LEU A 62 12.52 5.22 12.16
CA LEU A 62 11.19 5.02 12.73
C LEU A 62 11.24 4.18 14.01
N SER A 63 12.12 3.18 14.05
CA SER A 63 12.33 2.36 15.27
C SER A 63 12.88 3.19 16.42
N PHE A 64 13.82 4.09 16.13
CA PHE A 64 14.37 5.03 17.10
C PHE A 64 13.30 5.98 17.62
N TYR A 65 12.56 6.63 16.73
CA TYR A 65 11.47 7.55 17.09
C TYR A 65 10.40 6.88 17.94
N ALA A 66 9.93 5.69 17.55
CA ALA A 66 8.95 4.94 18.31
C ALA A 66 9.41 4.57 19.72
N LYS A 67 10.71 4.26 19.90
CA LYS A 67 11.31 3.98 21.22
C LYS A 67 11.37 5.22 22.11
N HIS A 68 11.47 6.41 21.53
CA HIS A 68 11.56 7.67 22.26
C HIS A 68 10.21 8.43 22.35
N GLY A 69 9.10 7.75 22.12
CA GLY A 69 7.77 8.28 22.40
C GLY A 69 7.04 8.92 21.23
N THR A 70 7.62 8.96 20.03
CA THR A 70 6.94 9.44 18.83
C THR A 70 5.78 8.53 18.47
N THR A 71 4.61 9.11 18.23
CA THR A 71 3.47 8.39 17.65
C THR A 71 3.69 8.20 16.16
N LEU A 72 3.73 6.94 15.72
CA LEU A 72 3.85 6.61 14.30
C LEU A 72 2.51 6.17 13.76
N GLU A 73 2.06 6.79 12.66
CA GLU A 73 0.86 6.39 11.94
C GLU A 73 1.21 6.00 10.51
N ALA A 74 0.56 4.97 9.99
CA ALA A 74 0.75 4.53 8.63
C ALA A 74 -0.57 4.08 8.02
N GLU A 75 -0.72 4.31 6.71
CA GLU A 75 -1.85 3.84 5.92
C GLU A 75 -1.36 2.92 4.80
N GLY A 76 -2.17 1.93 4.47
CA GLY A 76 -1.87 1.01 3.37
C GLY A 76 -3.00 0.03 3.12
N ILE A 77 -2.73 -0.93 2.25
CA ILE A 77 -3.67 -2.00 1.90
C ILE A 77 -3.23 -3.30 2.57
N LEU A 78 -4.19 -4.01 3.17
CA LEU A 78 -3.95 -5.30 3.79
C LEU A 78 -3.68 -6.38 2.74
N GLU A 79 -2.51 -6.98 2.81
CA GLU A 79 -2.19 -8.23 2.13
C GLU A 79 -2.15 -9.36 3.16
N GLN A 80 -3.06 -10.31 3.03
CA GLN A 80 -3.07 -11.47 3.94
C GLN A 80 -1.93 -12.42 3.58
N ALA A 81 -0.92 -12.49 4.47
CA ALA A 81 0.25 -13.32 4.23
C ALA A 81 0.03 -14.79 4.68
N LYS A 82 -0.74 -14.99 5.76
CA LYS A 82 -1.17 -16.29 6.31
C LYS A 82 -2.44 -16.10 7.14
N GLU A 83 -3.05 -17.19 7.59
CA GLU A 83 -4.27 -17.16 8.42
C GLU A 83 -4.19 -16.29 9.68
N ASN A 84 -2.98 -16.09 10.22
CA ASN A 84 -2.77 -15.45 11.52
C ASN A 84 -2.10 -14.07 11.46
N TYR A 85 -1.77 -13.56 10.27
CA TYR A 85 -1.21 -12.22 10.14
C TYR A 85 -1.34 -11.68 8.71
N ALA A 86 -1.29 -10.37 8.61
CA ALA A 86 -1.24 -9.65 7.34
C ALA A 86 -0.06 -8.68 7.32
N MET A 87 0.31 -8.25 6.13
CA MET A 87 1.25 -7.16 5.89
C MET A 87 0.49 -5.95 5.36
N LEU A 88 0.86 -4.77 5.79
CA LEU A 88 0.33 -3.53 5.24
C LEU A 88 1.23 -3.06 4.11
N ARG A 89 0.69 -3.04 2.89
CA ARG A 89 1.42 -2.71 1.67
C ARG A 89 1.13 -1.29 1.21
N ASP A 90 2.12 -0.70 0.58
CA ASP A 90 2.02 0.62 0.00
C ASP A 90 1.53 0.54 -1.47
N PRO A 91 0.33 1.06 -1.80
CA PRO A 91 -0.17 1.08 -3.17
C PRO A 91 0.70 1.93 -4.11
N LYS A 92 1.35 3.00 -3.62
CA LYS A 92 2.26 3.83 -4.43
C LYS A 92 3.48 3.06 -4.95
N ARG A 93 3.79 1.92 -4.34
CA ARG A 93 4.86 1.01 -4.76
C ARG A 93 4.34 -0.22 -5.49
N SER A 94 3.14 -0.17 -6.03
CA SER A 94 2.46 -1.32 -6.64
C SER A 94 2.52 -2.57 -5.76
N PHE A 95 2.34 -2.41 -4.45
CA PHE A 95 2.37 -3.47 -3.41
C PHE A 95 3.69 -4.25 -3.30
N ARG A 96 4.81 -3.69 -3.78
CA ARG A 96 6.14 -4.33 -3.64
C ARG A 96 6.48 -4.58 -2.18
N THR A 97 6.97 -5.80 -1.91
CA THR A 97 7.48 -6.15 -0.58
C THR A 97 8.69 -5.29 -0.22
N SER A 98 8.70 -4.74 0.97
CA SER A 98 9.78 -3.88 1.45
C SER A 98 10.17 -4.24 2.89
N PRO A 99 11.44 -4.03 3.28
CA PRO A 99 11.85 -4.17 4.68
C PRO A 99 11.12 -3.23 5.65
N ASP A 100 10.59 -2.14 5.13
CA ASP A 100 9.82 -1.14 5.87
C ASP A 100 8.30 -1.34 5.82
N ASP A 101 7.82 -2.50 5.38
CA ASP A 101 6.40 -2.88 5.48
C ASP A 101 5.99 -3.09 6.94
N PHE A 102 4.69 -3.04 7.21
CA PHE A 102 4.18 -3.15 8.58
C PHE A 102 3.46 -4.47 8.81
N TYR A 103 3.70 -5.03 9.97
CA TYR A 103 3.08 -6.28 10.41
C TYR A 103 1.78 -6.01 11.15
N ILE A 104 0.71 -6.70 10.75
CA ILE A 104 -0.59 -6.67 11.40
C ILE A 104 -0.87 -8.03 12.03
N GLY A 105 -0.97 -8.06 13.35
CA GLY A 105 -1.20 -9.29 14.10
C GLY A 105 -2.62 -9.84 13.92
N GLY A 106 -2.75 -11.16 13.97
CA GLY A 106 -4.04 -11.85 13.81
C GLY A 106 -5.11 -11.45 14.84
N ASN A 107 -4.71 -10.97 16.00
CA ASN A 107 -5.67 -10.45 16.99
C ASN A 107 -6.38 -9.21 16.48
N LEU A 108 -5.67 -8.25 15.87
CA LEU A 108 -6.26 -7.05 15.27
C LEU A 108 -7.16 -7.40 14.08
N LEU A 109 -6.71 -8.36 13.24
CA LEU A 109 -7.52 -8.84 12.11
C LEU A 109 -8.87 -9.39 12.56
N LYS A 110 -8.86 -10.24 13.58
CA LYS A 110 -10.09 -10.86 14.13
C LYS A 110 -10.96 -9.87 14.89
N GLN A 111 -10.35 -8.99 15.67
CA GLN A 111 -11.06 -7.99 16.48
C GLN A 111 -11.91 -7.05 15.62
N HIS A 112 -11.38 -6.62 14.47
CA HIS A 112 -12.04 -5.66 13.59
C HIS A 112 -12.64 -6.31 12.33
N GLY A 113 -12.59 -7.65 12.20
CA GLY A 113 -13.13 -8.35 11.01
C GLY A 113 -12.43 -7.96 9.72
N LEU A 114 -11.10 -7.72 9.76
CA LEU A 114 -10.34 -7.23 8.63
C LEU A 114 -9.99 -8.35 7.64
N GLY A 115 -10.08 -8.03 6.35
CA GLY A 115 -9.75 -8.91 5.24
C GLY A 115 -8.74 -8.32 4.27
N ALA A 116 -8.23 -9.16 3.37
CA ALA A 116 -7.33 -8.74 2.30
C ALA A 116 -7.98 -7.68 1.39
N GLY A 117 -7.18 -6.74 0.93
CA GLY A 117 -7.60 -5.68 0.02
C GLY A 117 -8.17 -4.44 0.71
N GLN A 118 -8.40 -4.47 2.01
CA GLN A 118 -8.92 -3.31 2.74
C GLN A 118 -7.82 -2.29 2.99
N ARG A 119 -8.18 -1.02 2.85
CA ARG A 119 -7.34 0.13 3.24
C ARG A 119 -7.52 0.39 4.72
N ILE A 120 -6.43 0.36 5.46
CA ILE A 120 -6.45 0.67 6.89
C ILE A 120 -5.39 1.70 7.27
N ARG A 121 -5.70 2.53 8.25
CA ARG A 121 -4.75 3.40 8.95
C ARG A 121 -4.50 2.84 10.33
N VAL A 122 -3.25 2.72 10.71
CA VAL A 122 -2.82 2.09 11.95
C VAL A 122 -1.84 2.96 12.71
N LYS A 123 -1.88 2.84 14.03
CA LYS A 123 -0.80 3.30 14.91
C LYS A 123 0.22 2.18 15.06
N LEU A 124 1.50 2.52 14.92
CA LEU A 124 2.59 1.56 14.99
C LEU A 124 3.26 1.59 16.37
N ARG A 125 3.83 0.48 16.77
CA ARG A 125 4.67 0.37 17.96
C ARG A 125 6.14 0.15 17.60
N ALA A 126 7.02 0.50 18.51
CA ALA A 126 8.43 0.15 18.41
C ALA A 126 8.63 -1.37 18.23
N PRO A 127 9.61 -1.79 17.41
CA PRO A 127 9.94 -3.20 17.26
C PRO A 127 10.54 -3.74 18.58
N ARG A 128 10.25 -4.99 18.90
CA ARG A 128 10.91 -5.75 19.97
C ARG A 128 12.19 -6.37 19.41
N ASP A 129 13.07 -6.87 20.28
CA ASP A 129 14.41 -7.35 19.91
C ASP A 129 14.50 -8.38 18.76
N ARG A 130 13.40 -9.05 18.41
CA ARG A 130 13.35 -10.04 17.34
C ARG A 130 12.38 -9.68 16.21
N ASP A 131 11.73 -8.53 16.29
CA ASP A 131 10.79 -8.08 15.28
C ASP A 131 11.57 -7.59 14.05
N LYS A 132 11.22 -8.12 12.88
CA LYS A 132 11.80 -7.69 11.60
C LYS A 132 11.08 -6.48 11.01
N TYR A 133 9.87 -6.18 11.47
CA TYR A 133 8.99 -5.15 10.98
C TYR A 133 8.42 -4.34 12.13
N LEU A 134 8.09 -3.09 11.87
CA LEU A 134 7.23 -2.31 12.73
C LEU A 134 5.85 -2.99 12.77
N SER A 135 5.24 -3.06 13.94
CA SER A 135 3.98 -3.78 14.11
C SER A 135 2.86 -2.81 14.46
N ALA A 136 1.66 -3.06 13.94
CA ALA A 136 0.49 -2.32 14.34
C ALA A 136 0.17 -2.56 15.81
N LEU A 137 -0.08 -1.47 16.51
CA LEU A 137 -0.57 -1.45 17.89
C LEU A 137 -2.09 -1.38 17.90
N GLU A 138 -2.65 -0.53 17.06
CA GLU A 138 -4.06 -0.18 16.99
C GLU A 138 -4.48 0.14 15.56
N VAL A 139 -5.71 -0.17 15.20
CA VAL A 139 -6.31 0.21 13.92
C VAL A 139 -7.17 1.47 14.16
N LEU A 140 -6.86 2.54 13.45
CA LEU A 140 -7.52 3.84 13.60
C LEU A 140 -8.72 3.96 12.68
N THR A 141 -8.54 3.62 11.38
CA THR A 141 -9.61 3.67 10.40
C THR A 141 -9.57 2.46 9.47
N VAL A 142 -10.72 2.10 8.93
CA VAL A 142 -10.89 1.09 7.88
C VAL A 142 -11.71 1.71 6.75
N GLU A 143 -11.20 1.65 5.52
CA GLU A 143 -11.81 2.31 4.33
C GLU A 143 -12.13 3.80 4.56
N GLY A 144 -11.29 4.48 5.36
CA GLY A 144 -11.46 5.90 5.70
C GLY A 144 -12.49 6.20 6.79
N ALA A 145 -13.23 5.21 7.28
CA ALA A 145 -14.15 5.35 8.41
C ALA A 145 -13.49 4.92 9.73
N PRO A 146 -13.86 5.50 10.87
CA PRO A 146 -13.46 5.02 12.19
C PRO A 146 -13.81 3.53 12.37
N THR A 147 -12.99 2.80 13.13
CA THR A 147 -13.19 1.35 13.33
C THR A 147 -14.54 1.00 13.95
N GLU A 148 -15.12 1.88 14.77
CA GLU A 148 -16.42 1.71 15.41
C GLU A 148 -17.60 1.75 14.42
N GLU A 149 -17.43 2.46 13.31
CA GLU A 149 -18.44 2.61 12.25
C GLU A 149 -18.27 1.56 11.14
N PHE A 150 -17.13 0.85 11.13
CA PHE A 150 -16.84 -0.13 10.11
C PHE A 150 -17.64 -1.42 10.32
N SER A 151 -18.35 -1.84 9.28
CA SER A 151 -19.00 -3.15 9.21
C SER A 151 -18.39 -3.92 8.03
N ALA A 152 -17.85 -5.10 8.30
CA ALA A 152 -17.26 -5.92 7.26
C ALA A 152 -18.26 -6.21 6.14
N PRO A 153 -17.97 -5.86 4.88
CA PRO A 153 -18.85 -6.11 3.76
C PRO A 153 -19.00 -7.62 3.52
N LYS A 154 -20.11 -8.02 2.91
CA LYS A 154 -20.26 -9.41 2.47
C LYS A 154 -19.15 -9.75 1.47
N PRO A 155 -18.53 -10.93 1.59
CA PRO A 155 -17.55 -11.41 0.62
C PRO A 155 -18.11 -11.40 -0.80
N PHE A 156 -17.28 -11.08 -1.78
CA PHE A 156 -17.68 -10.92 -3.19
C PHE A 156 -18.38 -12.18 -3.76
N ASP A 157 -17.93 -13.35 -3.41
CA ASP A 157 -18.49 -14.65 -3.81
C ASP A 157 -19.88 -14.93 -3.25
N GLN A 158 -20.29 -14.21 -2.20
CA GLN A 158 -21.63 -14.29 -1.60
C GLN A 158 -22.61 -13.23 -2.11
N LEU A 159 -22.16 -12.36 -3.02
CA LEU A 159 -23.02 -11.35 -3.64
C LEU A 159 -23.91 -11.97 -4.71
N THR A 160 -25.12 -11.44 -4.84
CA THR A 160 -26.05 -11.83 -5.91
C THR A 160 -25.58 -11.29 -7.25
N SER A 161 -25.41 -12.16 -8.24
CA SER A 161 -25.08 -11.74 -9.60
C SER A 161 -26.29 -11.10 -10.27
N LEU A 162 -26.10 -9.90 -10.83
CA LEU A 162 -27.11 -9.16 -11.58
C LEU A 162 -26.63 -8.93 -13.01
N PHE A 163 -27.56 -8.78 -13.95
CA PHE A 163 -27.20 -8.30 -15.28
C PHE A 163 -26.88 -6.80 -15.23
N PRO A 164 -25.90 -6.31 -16.02
CA PRO A 164 -25.60 -4.88 -16.08
C PRO A 164 -26.78 -4.14 -16.73
N GLU A 165 -27.35 -3.18 -16.03
CA GLU A 165 -28.47 -2.35 -16.51
C GLU A 165 -27.95 -1.06 -17.14
N ASP A 166 -26.86 -0.48 -16.57
CA ASP A 166 -26.22 0.73 -17.06
C ASP A 166 -25.04 0.40 -17.96
N ARG A 167 -24.92 1.11 -19.07
CA ARG A 167 -23.75 0.96 -19.97
C ARG A 167 -22.75 2.09 -19.79
N PHE A 168 -21.50 1.83 -20.09
CA PHE A 168 -20.50 2.84 -20.36
C PHE A 168 -20.70 3.40 -21.76
N VAL A 169 -20.74 4.72 -21.91
CA VAL A 169 -20.66 5.41 -23.20
C VAL A 169 -19.21 5.70 -23.46
N LEU A 170 -18.61 5.03 -24.46
CA LEU A 170 -17.20 5.15 -24.78
C LEU A 170 -16.93 6.14 -25.92
N GLU A 171 -17.96 6.58 -26.66
CA GLU A 171 -17.81 7.46 -27.79
C GLU A 171 -17.11 8.76 -27.43
N ARG A 172 -16.05 9.08 -28.17
CA ARG A 172 -15.31 10.33 -28.10
C ARG A 172 -15.00 10.84 -29.51
N PRO A 173 -14.83 12.16 -29.69
CA PRO A 173 -14.39 12.72 -30.96
C PRO A 173 -13.10 12.06 -31.44
N SER A 174 -13.03 11.68 -32.70
CA SER A 174 -11.86 11.07 -33.35
C SER A 174 -11.43 9.67 -32.85
N ALA A 175 -12.19 9.03 -31.98
CA ALA A 175 -11.90 7.70 -31.44
C ALA A 175 -12.81 6.61 -32.05
N MET A 176 -12.55 6.25 -33.32
CA MET A 176 -13.40 5.32 -34.10
C MET A 176 -13.50 3.93 -33.42
N ALA A 177 -12.41 3.43 -32.84
CA ALA A 177 -12.39 2.08 -32.26
C ALA A 177 -13.40 1.95 -31.10
N VAL A 178 -13.46 2.90 -30.17
CA VAL A 178 -14.39 2.86 -29.02
C VAL A 178 -15.83 3.08 -29.46
N ARG A 179 -16.06 3.87 -30.52
CA ARG A 179 -17.39 4.00 -31.11
C ARG A 179 -17.88 2.68 -31.71
N LEU A 180 -17.00 1.91 -32.35
CA LEU A 180 -17.33 0.57 -32.83
C LEU A 180 -17.69 -0.37 -31.67
N ILE A 181 -17.00 -0.29 -30.53
CA ILE A 181 -17.32 -1.07 -29.35
C ILE A 181 -18.73 -0.73 -28.86
N ASP A 182 -19.07 0.56 -28.76
CA ASP A 182 -20.41 0.99 -28.32
C ASP A 182 -21.55 0.44 -29.18
N ILE A 183 -21.26 0.20 -30.46
CA ILE A 183 -22.26 -0.31 -31.43
C ILE A 183 -22.31 -1.85 -31.41
N VAL A 184 -21.16 -2.52 -31.42
CA VAL A 184 -21.04 -3.97 -31.65
C VAL A 184 -21.01 -4.78 -30.36
N ALA A 185 -20.36 -4.26 -29.33
CA ALA A 185 -20.12 -4.94 -28.05
C ALA A 185 -20.15 -3.93 -26.89
N PRO A 186 -21.30 -3.28 -26.61
CA PRO A 186 -21.40 -2.27 -25.57
C PRO A 186 -21.00 -2.85 -24.20
N LEU A 187 -20.25 -2.08 -23.42
CA LEU A 187 -19.79 -2.45 -22.09
C LEU A 187 -20.77 -1.96 -21.03
N GLY A 188 -21.25 -2.87 -20.18
CA GLY A 188 -22.08 -2.54 -19.04
C GLY A 188 -21.27 -2.33 -17.76
N LYS A 189 -21.76 -1.47 -16.84
CA LYS A 189 -21.17 -1.30 -15.51
C LYS A 189 -21.26 -2.62 -14.73
N GLY A 190 -20.14 -3.11 -14.22
CA GLY A 190 -20.03 -4.41 -13.56
C GLY A 190 -19.85 -5.62 -14.50
N GLN A 191 -19.81 -5.41 -15.83
CA GLN A 191 -19.61 -6.49 -16.79
C GLN A 191 -18.14 -6.93 -16.83
N ARG A 192 -17.94 -8.25 -17.04
CA ARG A 192 -16.64 -8.81 -17.40
C ARG A 192 -16.52 -8.86 -18.92
N GLY A 193 -15.47 -8.23 -19.44
CA GLY A 193 -15.11 -8.28 -20.86
C GLY A 193 -13.76 -8.96 -21.08
N LEU A 194 -13.59 -9.64 -22.21
CA LEU A 194 -12.33 -10.22 -22.62
C LEU A 194 -11.95 -9.68 -24.00
N ILE A 195 -10.73 -9.12 -24.13
CA ILE A 195 -10.16 -8.69 -25.39
C ILE A 195 -9.06 -9.66 -25.78
N VAL A 196 -9.27 -10.39 -26.87
CA VAL A 196 -8.30 -11.31 -27.44
C VAL A 196 -7.75 -10.73 -28.73
N ALA A 197 -6.44 -10.60 -28.82
CA ALA A 197 -5.77 -10.11 -30.01
C ALA A 197 -4.44 -10.86 -30.23
N PRO A 198 -4.03 -11.05 -31.49
CA PRO A 198 -2.70 -11.56 -31.77
C PRO A 198 -1.61 -10.58 -31.28
N PRO A 199 -0.35 -11.03 -31.11
CA PRO A 199 0.77 -10.15 -30.81
C PRO A 199 0.80 -8.98 -31.81
N ARG A 200 1.01 -7.76 -31.29
CA ARG A 200 0.97 -6.49 -32.06
C ARG A 200 -0.39 -6.16 -32.69
N GLY A 201 -1.47 -6.78 -32.24
CA GLY A 201 -2.84 -6.55 -32.72
C GLY A 201 -3.51 -5.28 -32.14
N GLY A 202 -2.79 -4.42 -31.43
CA GLY A 202 -3.33 -3.17 -30.88
C GLY A 202 -4.11 -3.31 -29.59
N LYS A 203 -4.00 -4.44 -28.86
CA LYS A 203 -4.68 -4.69 -27.57
C LYS A 203 -4.46 -3.54 -26.59
N THR A 204 -3.22 -3.17 -26.32
CA THR A 204 -2.86 -2.12 -25.38
C THR A 204 -3.39 -0.76 -25.80
N ILE A 205 -3.35 -0.46 -27.11
CA ILE A 205 -3.93 0.78 -27.66
C ILE A 205 -5.43 0.83 -27.42
N LEU A 206 -6.13 -0.27 -27.70
CA LEU A 206 -7.57 -0.36 -27.49
C LEU A 206 -7.95 -0.21 -26.01
N LEU A 207 -7.23 -0.87 -25.11
CA LEU A 207 -7.44 -0.73 -23.67
C LEU A 207 -7.23 0.72 -23.20
N LYS A 208 -6.21 1.41 -23.69
CA LYS A 208 -5.98 2.83 -23.40
C LYS A 208 -7.12 3.71 -23.90
N GLU A 209 -7.63 3.47 -25.11
CA GLU A 209 -8.76 4.23 -25.64
C GLU A 209 -10.04 4.00 -24.85
N ILE A 210 -10.29 2.77 -24.40
CA ILE A 210 -11.42 2.46 -23.49
C ILE A 210 -11.23 3.21 -22.15
N ALA A 211 -10.07 3.11 -21.54
CA ALA A 211 -9.76 3.77 -20.27
C ALA A 211 -9.92 5.30 -20.35
N LYS A 212 -9.36 5.93 -21.40
CA LYS A 212 -9.53 7.36 -21.66
C LYS A 212 -10.99 7.75 -21.87
N SER A 213 -11.78 6.88 -22.48
CA SER A 213 -13.20 7.15 -22.70
C SER A 213 -13.99 7.05 -21.39
N ILE A 214 -13.71 6.06 -20.56
CA ILE A 214 -14.35 5.94 -19.24
C ILE A 214 -13.97 7.14 -18.37
N ALA A 215 -12.70 7.50 -18.27
CA ALA A 215 -12.26 8.66 -17.48
C ALA A 215 -12.92 9.98 -17.93
N ALA A 216 -13.05 10.17 -19.26
CA ALA A 216 -13.66 11.39 -19.80
C ALA A 216 -15.18 11.46 -19.68
N ASN A 217 -15.89 10.34 -19.93
CA ASN A 217 -17.34 10.32 -20.01
C ASN A 217 -18.02 9.93 -18.70
N HIS A 218 -17.27 9.30 -17.79
CA HIS A 218 -17.76 8.77 -16.51
C HIS A 218 -16.82 9.14 -15.36
N PRO A 219 -16.66 10.45 -15.05
CA PRO A 219 -15.72 10.92 -14.03
C PRO A 219 -16.04 10.43 -12.61
N GLU A 220 -17.26 9.95 -12.39
CA GLU A 220 -17.67 9.32 -11.13
C GLU A 220 -17.07 7.90 -10.97
N THR A 221 -16.54 7.31 -12.03
CA THR A 221 -16.02 5.94 -12.03
C THR A 221 -14.58 5.93 -11.58
N LYS A 222 -14.27 5.20 -10.51
CA LYS A 222 -12.90 4.93 -10.11
C LYS A 222 -12.28 3.92 -11.07
N LEU A 223 -11.28 4.34 -11.82
CA LEU A 223 -10.59 3.52 -12.81
C LEU A 223 -9.28 2.97 -12.24
N ILE A 224 -9.13 1.66 -12.28
CA ILE A 224 -7.93 0.96 -11.87
C ILE A 224 -7.39 0.16 -13.05
N VAL A 225 -6.11 0.34 -13.35
CA VAL A 225 -5.40 -0.39 -14.41
C VAL A 225 -4.36 -1.29 -13.76
N LEU A 226 -4.43 -2.58 -14.06
CA LEU A 226 -3.43 -3.57 -13.64
C LEU A 226 -2.70 -4.11 -14.86
N LEU A 227 -1.40 -3.84 -14.93
CA LEU A 227 -0.51 -4.28 -16.01
C LEU A 227 0.37 -5.43 -15.49
N LEU A 228 0.19 -6.63 -16.03
CA LEU A 228 0.95 -7.82 -15.64
C LEU A 228 1.85 -8.25 -16.79
N ASP A 229 3.14 -8.45 -16.50
CA ASP A 229 4.16 -8.88 -17.47
C ASP A 229 4.28 -7.92 -18.67
N GLU A 230 4.01 -6.63 -18.43
CA GLU A 230 4.12 -5.59 -19.45
C GLU A 230 5.52 -4.95 -19.47
N ARG A 231 5.81 -4.21 -20.55
CA ARG A 231 7.08 -3.51 -20.68
C ARG A 231 7.08 -2.22 -19.84
N PRO A 232 8.21 -1.83 -19.22
CA PRO A 232 8.29 -0.60 -18.44
C PRO A 232 7.85 0.66 -19.21
N GLU A 233 8.16 0.75 -20.51
CA GLU A 233 7.73 1.85 -21.37
C GLU A 233 6.21 1.89 -21.58
N GLU A 234 5.52 0.73 -21.59
CA GLU A 234 4.06 0.67 -21.70
C GLU A 234 3.38 1.08 -20.40
N VAL A 235 4.00 0.76 -19.27
CA VAL A 235 3.53 1.20 -17.94
C VAL A 235 3.58 2.72 -17.84
N THR A 236 4.73 3.32 -18.14
CA THR A 236 4.90 4.78 -18.12
C THR A 236 3.92 5.47 -19.05
N ASP A 237 3.70 4.93 -20.26
CA ASP A 237 2.76 5.49 -21.22
C ASP A 237 1.28 5.41 -20.71
N PHE A 238 0.91 4.38 -19.93
CA PHE A 238 -0.40 4.36 -19.26
C PHE A 238 -0.50 5.42 -18.17
N GLU A 239 0.50 5.53 -17.30
CA GLU A 239 0.55 6.49 -16.19
C GLU A 239 0.47 7.94 -16.68
N GLU A 240 1.13 8.25 -17.81
CA GLU A 240 1.14 9.60 -18.38
C GLU A 240 -0.11 9.94 -19.18
N THR A 241 -0.81 8.95 -19.73
CA THR A 241 -1.88 9.19 -20.72
C THR A 241 -3.29 8.88 -20.25
N VAL A 242 -3.45 8.19 -19.13
CA VAL A 242 -4.77 7.78 -18.60
C VAL A 242 -4.92 8.28 -17.16
N ASP A 243 -6.01 8.96 -16.88
CA ASP A 243 -6.37 9.34 -15.50
C ASP A 243 -6.94 8.11 -14.76
N ALA A 244 -6.04 7.34 -14.15
CA ALA A 244 -6.36 6.10 -13.46
C ALA A 244 -5.32 5.76 -12.39
N GLU A 245 -5.71 4.94 -11.42
CA GLU A 245 -4.72 4.29 -10.54
C GLU A 245 -4.06 3.14 -11.32
N VAL A 246 -2.76 3.25 -11.63
CA VAL A 246 -2.02 2.24 -12.37
C VAL A 246 -1.16 1.40 -11.43
N PHE A 247 -1.36 0.09 -11.47
CA PHE A 247 -0.51 -0.87 -10.78
C PHE A 247 0.17 -1.77 -11.81
N SER A 248 1.44 -2.07 -11.58
CA SER A 248 2.21 -2.81 -12.57
C SER A 248 3.14 -3.84 -11.96
N SER A 249 3.39 -4.86 -12.79
CA SER A 249 4.45 -5.83 -12.61
C SER A 249 5.10 -6.03 -13.98
N THR A 250 6.35 -5.61 -14.11
CA THR A 250 7.05 -5.59 -15.39
C THR A 250 7.78 -6.91 -15.66
N PHE A 251 8.04 -7.25 -16.93
CA PHE A 251 8.62 -8.54 -17.34
C PHE A 251 10.03 -8.81 -16.78
N ASP A 252 10.74 -7.79 -16.34
CA ASP A 252 12.06 -7.86 -15.69
C ASP A 252 11.97 -8.23 -14.20
N GLU A 253 10.77 -8.28 -13.62
CA GLU A 253 10.55 -8.71 -12.26
C GLU A 253 10.42 -10.25 -12.15
N SER A 254 10.50 -10.78 -10.94
CA SER A 254 10.40 -12.24 -10.74
C SER A 254 8.99 -12.75 -11.04
N SER A 255 8.88 -13.93 -11.62
CA SER A 255 7.59 -14.58 -11.96
C SER A 255 6.63 -14.75 -10.75
N LYS A 256 7.16 -14.81 -9.54
CA LYS A 256 6.36 -14.87 -8.30
C LYS A 256 5.56 -13.59 -8.04
N ARG A 257 5.92 -12.50 -8.72
CA ARG A 257 5.24 -11.22 -8.57
C ARG A 257 4.06 -11.08 -9.52
N HIS A 258 4.04 -11.84 -10.62
CA HIS A 258 2.93 -11.85 -11.57
C HIS A 258 1.76 -12.75 -11.11
N ALA A 259 2.01 -13.60 -10.09
CA ALA A 259 1.03 -14.50 -9.49
C ALA A 259 0.37 -13.87 -8.25
#